data_4a31e05cc73ff18575e14f7ea22a63c5
#
_entry.id   4a31e05cc73ff18575e14f7ea22a63c5
#
_cell.length_a   1.000
_cell.length_b   1.000
_cell.length_c   1.000
_cell.angle_alpha   90.00
_cell.angle_beta   90.00
_cell.angle_gamma   90.00
#
_symmetry.space_group_name_H-M   'P 1'
#
loop_
_entity.id
_entity.type
_entity.pdbx_description
1 polymer ?
#
loop_
_entity_poly.entity_id
_entity_poly.type
_entity_poly.pdbx_seq_one_letter_code
_entity_poly.pdbx_strand_id
1 'polypeptide(L)'
;MLERLIAFIDGARTSLDIAIYDAHLDDGAGARVVAALDAAEGRGVQVRAVYNDEHRRPIPVPPPPTGPSTLARLAAAVPSTAIPGIPDLMHNKYMVRDRDTVWTGSTNWTIDSWTGMENVIVVVPSADLATAFTEDFEQLWTRRRVEGSGGFDDDPASIAFDGEPLTVRALFAPGRGRAMGHLVARRIAGARTRLRICSPVLTSGPILSTLAEVLDDNRTDVLVTVDGPQMREVLAQWDRDGRAAWKRPLFERVRASGRLALKPSRPYQAGPPHDYMHAKVVVCDDIALTGSYNLSHSGEMNAENLLEVTSNPFSDACAGFCERVHARYAG
;
A
#
# COMPACT_ATOMS: atom_id res chain seq x y z
N MET A 1 15.25 6.98 -4.17
CA MET A 1 14.53 5.71 -3.96
C MET A 1 15.38 4.51 -4.35
N LEU A 2 15.90 4.47 -5.57
CA LEU A 2 16.74 3.38 -6.09
C LEU A 2 17.87 2.97 -5.14
N GLU A 3 18.65 3.92 -4.63
CA GLU A 3 19.78 3.63 -3.72
C GLU A 3 19.33 2.94 -2.43
N ARG A 4 18.16 3.31 -1.89
CA ARG A 4 17.60 2.66 -0.69
C ARG A 4 17.16 1.23 -0.98
N LEU A 5 16.57 0.99 -2.15
CA LEU A 5 16.17 -0.36 -2.57
C LEU A 5 17.40 -1.25 -2.75
N ILE A 6 18.40 -0.75 -3.47
CA ILE A 6 19.68 -1.48 -3.68
C ILE A 6 20.35 -1.77 -2.33
N ALA A 7 20.46 -0.79 -1.44
CA ALA A 7 21.04 -0.99 -0.12
C ALA A 7 20.29 -2.03 0.72
N PHE A 8 18.97 -2.11 0.57
CA PHE A 8 18.19 -3.15 1.24
C PHE A 8 18.50 -4.54 0.68
N ILE A 9 18.60 -4.68 -0.64
CA ILE A 9 18.96 -5.93 -1.32
C ILE A 9 20.41 -6.34 -0.96
N ASP A 10 21.35 -5.40 -1.02
CA ASP A 10 22.76 -5.65 -0.71
C ASP A 10 22.98 -6.06 0.74
N GLY A 11 22.10 -5.62 1.64
CA GLY A 11 22.13 -6.00 3.05
C GLY A 11 21.68 -7.44 3.33
N ALA A 12 21.14 -8.17 2.35
CA ALA A 12 20.71 -9.55 2.51
C ALA A 12 21.92 -10.51 2.65
N ARG A 13 21.80 -11.44 3.57
CA ARG A 13 22.87 -12.43 3.92
C ARG A 13 22.45 -13.87 3.68
N THR A 14 21.17 -14.20 3.88
CA THR A 14 20.65 -15.57 3.79
C THR A 14 19.48 -15.70 2.85
N SER A 15 18.52 -14.77 2.91
CA SER A 15 17.28 -14.84 2.10
C SER A 15 16.72 -13.46 1.77
N LEU A 16 16.01 -13.40 0.64
CA LEU A 16 15.25 -12.23 0.22
C LEU A 16 13.99 -12.69 -0.52
N ASP A 17 12.84 -12.56 0.14
CA ASP A 17 11.54 -12.84 -0.44
C ASP A 17 10.89 -11.52 -0.88
N ILE A 18 10.45 -11.45 -2.13
CA ILE A 18 9.93 -10.23 -2.78
C ILE A 18 8.49 -10.47 -3.22
N ALA A 19 7.54 -9.68 -2.75
CA ALA A 19 6.19 -9.61 -3.30
C ALA A 19 5.96 -8.23 -3.90
N ILE A 20 5.91 -8.14 -5.22
CA ILE A 20 5.81 -6.88 -5.95
C ILE A 20 4.69 -6.89 -7.00
N TYR A 21 3.75 -5.94 -6.85
CA TYR A 21 2.64 -5.78 -7.76
C TYR A 21 3.09 -5.32 -9.15
N ASP A 22 3.91 -4.28 -9.19
CA ASP A 22 4.30 -3.62 -10.44
C ASP A 22 5.75 -3.15 -10.40
N ALA A 23 6.50 -3.48 -11.45
CA ALA A 23 7.88 -3.06 -11.63
C ALA A 23 8.12 -2.64 -13.09
N HIS A 24 8.18 -1.33 -13.31
CA HIS A 24 8.44 -0.66 -14.59
C HIS A 24 9.45 0.47 -14.36
N LEU A 25 10.71 0.11 -14.38
CA LEU A 25 11.83 1.04 -14.25
C LEU A 25 12.39 1.35 -15.65
N ASP A 26 13.04 2.48 -15.79
CA ASP A 26 13.87 2.74 -16.97
C ASP A 26 15.01 1.71 -17.07
N ASP A 27 15.63 1.65 -18.25
CA ASP A 27 16.67 0.65 -18.50
C ASP A 27 17.84 0.74 -17.52
N GLY A 28 18.20 1.95 -17.09
CA GLY A 28 19.29 2.16 -16.14
C GLY A 28 18.96 1.70 -14.72
N ALA A 29 17.82 2.13 -14.19
CA ALA A 29 17.37 1.74 -12.86
C ALA A 29 17.03 0.25 -12.79
N GLY A 30 16.34 -0.27 -13.82
CA GLY A 30 15.98 -1.69 -13.90
C GLY A 30 17.21 -2.61 -13.94
N ALA A 31 18.22 -2.25 -14.75
CA ALA A 31 19.47 -3.00 -14.81
C ALA A 31 20.22 -3.02 -13.47
N ARG A 32 20.22 -1.91 -12.74
CA ARG A 32 20.85 -1.82 -11.42
C ARG A 32 20.15 -2.67 -10.37
N VAL A 33 18.81 -2.73 -10.39
CA VAL A 33 18.05 -3.61 -9.48
C VAL A 33 18.33 -5.06 -9.80
N VAL A 34 18.30 -5.47 -11.06
CA VAL A 34 18.63 -6.84 -11.47
C VAL A 34 20.07 -7.19 -11.07
N ALA A 35 21.04 -6.32 -11.32
CA ALA A 35 22.43 -6.55 -10.93
C ALA A 35 22.62 -6.71 -9.40
N ALA A 36 21.83 -5.98 -8.59
CA ALA A 36 21.86 -6.14 -7.14
C ALA A 36 21.29 -7.50 -6.69
N LEU A 37 20.24 -8.00 -7.36
CA LEU A 37 19.66 -9.31 -7.11
C LEU A 37 20.63 -10.44 -7.53
N ASP A 38 21.21 -10.35 -8.72
CA ASP A 38 22.24 -11.28 -9.19
C ASP A 38 23.45 -11.33 -8.24
N ALA A 39 23.88 -10.16 -7.75
CA ALA A 39 24.96 -10.07 -6.78
C ALA A 39 24.57 -10.70 -5.43
N ALA A 40 23.32 -10.58 -5.00
CA ALA A 40 22.82 -11.24 -3.79
C ALA A 40 22.85 -12.77 -3.95
N GLU A 41 22.36 -13.31 -5.07
CA GLU A 41 22.47 -14.75 -5.37
C GLU A 41 23.93 -15.21 -5.47
N GLY A 42 24.79 -14.40 -6.09
CA GLY A 42 26.24 -14.68 -6.15
C GLY A 42 26.93 -14.74 -4.77
N ARG A 43 26.33 -14.10 -3.76
CA ARG A 43 26.76 -14.22 -2.36
C ARG A 43 26.15 -15.44 -1.64
N GLY A 44 25.29 -16.21 -2.30
CA GLY A 44 24.60 -17.36 -1.72
C GLY A 44 23.27 -17.00 -1.03
N VAL A 45 22.74 -15.80 -1.23
CA VAL A 45 21.42 -15.40 -0.73
C VAL A 45 20.34 -16.12 -1.54
N GLN A 46 19.38 -16.75 -0.88
CA GLN A 46 18.21 -17.31 -1.53
C GLN A 46 17.24 -16.19 -1.89
N VAL A 47 17.17 -15.82 -3.16
CA VAL A 47 16.24 -14.79 -3.65
C VAL A 47 15.04 -15.46 -4.28
N ARG A 48 13.81 -14.97 -3.96
CA ARG A 48 12.55 -15.43 -4.56
C ARG A 48 11.62 -14.25 -4.79
N ALA A 49 10.82 -14.29 -5.85
CA ALA A 49 9.85 -13.24 -6.14
C ALA A 49 8.46 -13.78 -6.50
N VAL A 50 7.40 -13.18 -5.96
CA VAL A 50 6.04 -13.31 -6.47
C VAL A 50 5.61 -11.97 -7.07
N TYR A 51 4.93 -12.00 -8.20
CA TYR A 51 4.49 -10.79 -8.88
C TYR A 51 3.12 -10.96 -9.54
N ASN A 52 2.42 -9.86 -9.75
CA ASN A 52 1.13 -9.87 -10.44
C ASN A 52 1.35 -9.95 -11.96
N ASP A 53 0.73 -10.91 -12.62
CA ASP A 53 0.97 -11.16 -14.05
C ASP A 53 -0.04 -10.45 -14.94
N GLU A 54 -1.34 -10.63 -14.72
CA GLU A 54 -2.37 -10.17 -15.65
C GLU A 54 -3.38 -9.20 -15.02
N HIS A 55 -3.92 -8.32 -15.87
CA HIS A 55 -5.10 -7.50 -15.61
C HIS A 55 -6.15 -7.75 -16.67
N ARG A 56 -7.12 -8.63 -16.45
CA ARG A 56 -8.21 -8.89 -17.42
C ARG A 56 -9.35 -7.89 -17.36
N ARG A 57 -9.46 -7.09 -16.32
CA ARG A 57 -10.46 -6.02 -16.25
C ARG A 57 -9.92 -4.80 -16.99
N PRO A 58 -10.73 -4.13 -17.84
CA PRO A 58 -10.32 -2.84 -18.34
C PRO A 58 -10.07 -1.92 -17.13
N ILE A 59 -8.82 -1.57 -16.94
CA ILE A 59 -8.45 -0.56 -15.95
C ILE A 59 -8.98 0.76 -16.52
N PRO A 60 -9.71 1.58 -15.75
CA PRO A 60 -10.25 2.85 -16.25
C PRO A 60 -9.20 3.73 -16.90
N VAL A 61 -7.96 3.65 -16.40
CA VAL A 61 -6.78 4.27 -16.99
C VAL A 61 -5.73 3.17 -17.15
N PRO A 62 -5.55 2.61 -18.36
CA PRO A 62 -4.54 1.57 -18.57
C PRO A 62 -3.14 2.15 -18.30
N PRO A 63 -2.24 1.34 -17.73
CA PRO A 63 -0.84 1.74 -17.61
C PRO A 63 -0.27 2.01 -19.02
N PRO A 64 0.74 2.89 -19.14
CA PRO A 64 1.37 3.15 -20.42
C PRO A 64 1.92 1.84 -21.00
N PRO A 65 1.88 1.66 -22.34
CA PRO A 65 2.49 0.51 -22.98
C PRO A 65 3.98 0.51 -22.64
N THR A 66 4.41 -0.55 -21.99
CA THR A 66 5.78 -0.70 -21.53
C THR A 66 6.57 -1.57 -22.49
N GLY A 67 7.83 -1.22 -22.69
CA GLY A 67 8.84 -2.12 -23.25
C GLY A 67 8.99 -3.40 -22.38
N PRO A 68 9.97 -4.28 -22.63
CA PRO A 68 10.16 -5.46 -21.81
C PRO A 68 10.26 -5.04 -20.35
N SER A 69 9.24 -5.40 -19.59
CA SER A 69 9.04 -4.90 -18.24
C SER A 69 10.21 -5.31 -17.33
N THR A 70 10.53 -4.48 -16.35
CA THR A 70 11.47 -4.86 -15.28
C THR A 70 11.03 -6.16 -14.62
N LEU A 71 9.70 -6.42 -14.55
CA LEU A 71 9.14 -7.70 -14.10
C LEU A 71 9.63 -8.89 -14.92
N ALA A 72 9.66 -8.79 -16.24
CA ALA A 72 10.17 -9.87 -17.09
C ALA A 72 11.67 -10.11 -16.87
N ARG A 73 12.45 -9.03 -16.67
CA ARG A 73 13.88 -9.13 -16.33
C ARG A 73 14.07 -9.73 -14.94
N LEU A 74 13.28 -9.32 -13.96
CA LEU A 74 13.30 -9.86 -12.60
C LEU A 74 12.91 -11.34 -12.60
N ALA A 75 11.87 -11.70 -13.32
CA ALA A 75 11.44 -13.09 -13.46
C ALA A 75 12.47 -14.00 -14.18
N ALA A 76 13.32 -13.41 -15.01
CA ALA A 76 14.43 -14.13 -15.66
C ALA A 76 15.68 -14.21 -14.78
N ALA A 77 15.87 -13.26 -13.86
CA ALA A 77 17.06 -13.17 -13.02
C ALA A 77 16.95 -14.05 -11.76
N VAL A 78 15.79 -14.17 -11.15
CA VAL A 78 15.61 -14.90 -9.89
C VAL A 78 14.42 -15.87 -9.95
N PRO A 79 14.43 -16.97 -9.16
CA PRO A 79 13.27 -17.83 -8.99
C PRO A 79 12.02 -17.03 -8.68
N SER A 80 11.02 -17.14 -9.55
CA SER A 80 9.83 -16.30 -9.48
C SER A 80 8.54 -17.03 -9.79
N THR A 81 7.43 -16.53 -9.23
CA THR A 81 6.08 -17.05 -9.44
C THR A 81 5.16 -15.92 -9.89
N ALA A 82 4.60 -16.07 -11.07
CA ALA A 82 3.54 -15.22 -11.57
C ALA A 82 2.21 -15.55 -10.88
N ILE A 83 1.55 -14.54 -10.34
CA ILE A 83 0.22 -14.65 -9.72
C ILE A 83 -0.81 -14.03 -10.67
N PRO A 84 -1.79 -14.79 -11.18
CA PRO A 84 -2.84 -14.22 -11.99
C PRO A 84 -3.61 -13.13 -11.23
N GLY A 85 -3.70 -11.94 -11.78
CA GLY A 85 -4.41 -10.80 -11.21
C GLY A 85 -5.93 -10.85 -11.47
N ILE A 86 -6.53 -12.05 -11.41
CA ILE A 86 -7.92 -12.31 -11.77
C ILE A 86 -8.52 -13.36 -10.85
N PRO A 87 -9.68 -13.07 -10.25
CA PRO A 87 -10.45 -11.80 -10.30
C PRO A 87 -9.80 -10.66 -9.53
N ASP A 88 -8.87 -10.95 -8.60
CA ASP A 88 -8.30 -10.03 -7.65
C ASP A 88 -6.77 -9.96 -7.80
N LEU A 89 -6.17 -8.81 -7.48
CA LEU A 89 -4.77 -8.53 -7.73
C LEU A 89 -3.85 -9.06 -6.61
N MET A 90 -2.68 -9.55 -6.97
CA MET A 90 -1.55 -9.62 -6.04
C MET A 90 -0.95 -8.23 -5.91
N HIS A 91 -1.50 -7.42 -4.99
CA HIS A 91 -1.22 -5.98 -4.90
C HIS A 91 -0.19 -5.63 -3.80
N ASN A 92 0.47 -6.62 -3.23
CA ASN A 92 1.55 -6.44 -2.26
C ASN A 92 2.77 -5.70 -2.84
N LYS A 93 3.50 -4.98 -2.00
CA LYS A 93 4.76 -4.30 -2.30
C LYS A 93 5.67 -4.41 -1.08
N TYR A 94 6.11 -5.65 -0.79
CA TYR A 94 6.99 -5.88 0.35
C TYR A 94 8.20 -6.75 -0.01
N MET A 95 9.20 -6.68 0.83
CA MET A 95 10.32 -7.61 0.86
C MET A 95 10.53 -8.08 2.29
N VAL A 96 10.89 -9.36 2.45
CA VAL A 96 11.39 -9.94 3.71
C VAL A 96 12.85 -10.29 3.50
N ARG A 97 13.73 -9.67 4.27
CA ARG A 97 15.17 -9.90 4.25
C ARG A 97 15.57 -10.71 5.48
N ASP A 98 16.29 -11.81 5.26
CA ASP A 98 16.90 -12.67 6.27
C ASP A 98 15.92 -13.17 7.34
N ARG A 99 14.62 -13.11 7.07
CA ARG A 99 13.53 -13.43 8.01
C ARG A 99 13.57 -12.59 9.30
N ASP A 100 14.16 -11.41 9.25
CA ASP A 100 14.30 -10.52 10.39
C ASP A 100 13.96 -9.06 10.10
N THR A 101 13.86 -8.68 8.83
CA THR A 101 13.58 -7.30 8.45
C THR A 101 12.55 -7.25 7.32
N VAL A 102 11.49 -6.47 7.53
CA VAL A 102 10.42 -6.23 6.56
C VAL A 102 10.57 -4.84 5.95
N TRP A 103 10.52 -4.76 4.62
CA TRP A 103 10.28 -3.54 3.87
C TRP A 103 8.87 -3.60 3.30
N THR A 104 8.00 -2.65 3.61
CA THR A 104 6.64 -2.59 3.07
C THR A 104 6.15 -1.17 2.89
N GLY A 105 5.02 -0.99 2.22
CA GLY A 105 4.38 0.30 2.01
C GLY A 105 3.57 0.37 0.73
N SER A 106 3.41 1.59 0.22
CA SER A 106 2.57 1.86 -0.94
C SER A 106 3.32 1.84 -2.28
N THR A 107 4.64 1.79 -2.28
CA THR A 107 5.50 2.12 -3.42
C THR A 107 5.73 0.94 -4.37
N ASN A 108 5.26 1.04 -5.60
CA ASN A 108 5.66 0.15 -6.69
C ASN A 108 7.11 0.42 -7.12
N TRP A 109 7.69 -0.50 -7.86
CA TRP A 109 9.02 -0.31 -8.47
C TRP A 109 8.87 0.31 -9.86
N THR A 110 8.33 1.54 -9.88
CA THR A 110 8.12 2.31 -11.10
C THR A 110 8.69 3.72 -10.95
N ILE A 111 9.14 4.30 -12.04
CA ILE A 111 9.69 5.67 -12.04
C ILE A 111 8.66 6.66 -11.50
N ASP A 112 7.41 6.53 -11.89
CA ASP A 112 6.32 7.39 -11.42
C ASP A 112 6.13 7.32 -9.89
N SER A 113 6.15 6.10 -9.34
CA SER A 113 6.05 5.88 -7.89
C SER A 113 7.23 6.49 -7.13
N TRP A 114 8.40 6.59 -7.77
CA TRP A 114 9.62 7.06 -7.13
C TRP A 114 9.84 8.56 -7.25
N THR A 115 9.24 9.22 -8.23
CA THR A 115 9.50 10.63 -8.55
C THR A 115 8.30 11.55 -8.45
N GLY A 116 7.09 11.06 -8.73
CA GLY A 116 5.88 11.88 -8.83
C GLY A 116 4.81 11.59 -7.80
N MET A 117 4.66 10.33 -7.40
CA MET A 117 3.58 9.93 -6.49
C MET A 117 3.91 10.23 -5.03
N GLU A 118 2.87 10.57 -4.26
CA GLU A 118 2.95 10.58 -2.80
C GLU A 118 2.89 9.14 -2.29
N ASN A 119 3.97 8.68 -1.69
CA ASN A 119 4.11 7.30 -1.21
C ASN A 119 4.75 7.24 0.18
N VAL A 120 4.52 6.14 0.88
CA VAL A 120 5.16 5.81 2.17
C VAL A 120 5.79 4.43 2.09
N ILE A 121 6.99 4.31 2.65
CA ILE A 121 7.70 3.05 2.87
C ILE A 121 8.08 2.98 4.34
N VAL A 122 7.94 1.80 4.91
CA VAL A 122 8.35 1.48 6.27
C VAL A 122 9.32 0.30 6.21
N VAL A 123 10.45 0.41 6.92
CA VAL A 123 11.40 -0.68 7.09
C VAL A 123 11.42 -1.03 8.57
N VAL A 124 11.08 -2.28 8.89
CA VAL A 124 10.88 -2.74 10.26
C VAL A 124 11.81 -3.91 10.55
N PRO A 125 12.85 -3.72 11.37
CA PRO A 125 13.67 -4.83 11.86
C PRO A 125 12.91 -5.56 12.99
N SER A 126 12.28 -6.68 12.66
CA SER A 126 11.53 -7.53 13.61
C SER A 126 11.37 -8.93 13.02
N ALA A 127 11.92 -9.93 13.69
CA ALA A 127 11.77 -11.33 13.29
C ALA A 127 10.33 -11.81 13.41
N ASP A 128 9.61 -11.36 14.44
CA ASP A 128 8.20 -11.72 14.62
C ASP A 128 7.35 -11.19 13.45
N LEU A 129 7.49 -9.90 13.13
CA LEU A 129 6.80 -9.31 11.98
C LEU A 129 7.23 -9.97 10.67
N ALA A 130 8.51 -10.27 10.50
CA ALA A 130 9.02 -10.96 9.31
C ALA A 130 8.43 -12.36 9.16
N THR A 131 8.11 -13.05 10.28
CA THR A 131 7.43 -14.34 10.26
C THR A 131 6.04 -14.24 9.61
N ALA A 132 5.24 -13.25 9.97
CA ALA A 132 3.93 -13.03 9.37
C ALA A 132 4.01 -12.72 7.86
N PHE A 133 4.95 -11.87 7.45
CA PHE A 133 5.16 -11.57 6.03
C PHE A 133 5.70 -12.78 5.25
N THR A 134 6.53 -13.61 5.89
CA THR A 134 7.00 -14.88 5.30
C THR A 134 5.85 -15.86 5.11
N GLU A 135 4.94 -15.96 6.07
CA GLU A 135 3.73 -16.82 5.96
C GLU A 135 2.84 -16.40 4.77
N ASP A 136 2.60 -15.08 4.60
CA ASP A 136 1.86 -14.58 3.44
C ASP A 136 2.59 -14.89 2.13
N PHE A 137 3.91 -14.66 2.10
CA PHE A 137 4.73 -14.98 0.93
C PHE A 137 4.66 -16.46 0.55
N GLU A 138 4.81 -17.38 1.52
CA GLU A 138 4.76 -18.83 1.28
C GLU A 138 3.39 -19.29 0.79
N GLN A 139 2.31 -18.66 1.28
CA GLN A 139 0.97 -18.95 0.78
C GLN A 139 0.82 -18.52 -0.70
N LEU A 140 1.28 -17.33 -1.07
CA LEU A 140 1.28 -16.86 -2.44
C LEU A 140 2.20 -17.69 -3.34
N TRP A 141 3.41 -17.98 -2.87
CA TRP A 141 4.41 -18.77 -3.59
C TRP A 141 3.92 -20.18 -3.93
N THR A 142 3.31 -20.86 -2.94
CA THR A 142 2.85 -22.24 -3.07
C THR A 142 1.54 -22.35 -3.84
N ARG A 143 0.58 -21.45 -3.54
CA ARG A 143 -0.77 -21.48 -4.14
C ARG A 143 -0.82 -20.92 -5.55
N ARG A 144 0.08 -19.99 -5.89
CA ARG A 144 0.13 -19.28 -7.16
C ARG A 144 -1.18 -18.55 -7.50
N ARG A 145 -1.88 -18.08 -6.49
CA ARG A 145 -3.16 -17.36 -6.61
C ARG A 145 -3.40 -16.52 -5.37
N VAL A 146 -4.25 -15.52 -5.51
CA VAL A 146 -4.65 -14.61 -4.42
C VAL A 146 -5.62 -15.28 -3.46
N GLU A 147 -6.59 -16.05 -4.00
CA GLU A 147 -7.66 -16.64 -3.19
C GLU A 147 -7.11 -17.59 -2.12
N GLY A 148 -7.56 -17.34 -0.90
CA GLY A 148 -7.22 -18.16 0.26
C GLY A 148 -5.87 -17.82 0.89
N SER A 149 -5.17 -16.76 0.44
CA SER A 149 -4.00 -16.21 1.15
C SER A 149 -4.41 -15.26 2.29
N GLY A 150 -3.48 -14.98 3.21
CA GLY A 150 -3.63 -13.98 4.26
C GLY A 150 -4.67 -14.30 5.34
N GLY A 151 -5.09 -15.56 5.49
CA GLY A 151 -6.15 -15.99 6.41
C GLY A 151 -5.68 -16.39 7.82
N PHE A 152 -4.49 -16.00 8.21
CA PHE A 152 -3.91 -16.32 9.52
C PHE A 152 -3.96 -15.12 10.48
N ASP A 153 -3.86 -15.40 11.78
CA ASP A 153 -3.69 -14.39 12.81
C ASP A 153 -2.20 -14.11 13.02
N ASP A 154 -1.90 -12.85 13.28
CA ASP A 154 -0.55 -12.39 13.64
C ASP A 154 -0.59 -11.74 15.02
N ASP A 155 0.27 -12.20 15.91
CA ASP A 155 0.44 -11.60 17.21
C ASP A 155 1.22 -10.29 17.10
N PRO A 156 0.85 -9.25 17.86
CA PRO A 156 1.59 -7.99 17.85
C PRO A 156 3.04 -8.17 18.29
N ALA A 157 3.98 -7.70 17.47
CA ALA A 157 5.39 -7.62 17.84
C ALA A 157 5.68 -6.32 18.60
N SER A 158 6.60 -6.40 19.57
CA SER A 158 7.10 -5.23 20.29
C SER A 158 8.51 -4.91 19.84
N ILE A 159 8.73 -3.70 19.32
CA ILE A 159 10.03 -3.22 18.84
C ILE A 159 10.29 -1.81 19.35
N ALA A 160 11.43 -1.22 19.02
CA ALA A 160 11.74 0.16 19.35
C ALA A 160 11.78 1.04 18.10
N PHE A 161 11.25 2.26 18.19
CA PHE A 161 11.34 3.30 17.20
C PHE A 161 11.72 4.62 17.87
N ASP A 162 12.80 5.24 17.44
CA ASP A 162 13.34 6.48 18.02
C ASP A 162 13.57 6.38 19.55
N GLY A 163 14.02 5.20 20.00
CA GLY A 163 14.28 4.93 21.41
C GLY A 163 13.04 4.61 22.26
N GLU A 164 11.83 4.71 21.72
CA GLU A 164 10.58 4.42 22.39
C GLU A 164 10.00 3.06 21.97
N PRO A 165 9.34 2.32 22.88
CA PRO A 165 8.69 1.08 22.52
C PRO A 165 7.49 1.34 21.60
N LEU A 166 7.32 0.50 20.59
CA LEU A 166 6.13 0.46 19.76
C LEU A 166 5.59 -0.97 19.65
N THR A 167 4.29 -1.06 19.43
CA THR A 167 3.63 -2.31 19.08
C THR A 167 3.25 -2.27 17.62
N VAL A 168 3.60 -3.30 16.85
CA VAL A 168 3.25 -3.45 15.45
C VAL A 168 2.66 -4.81 15.19
N ARG A 169 1.61 -4.88 14.36
CA ARG A 169 1.12 -6.12 13.77
C ARG A 169 0.77 -5.94 12.31
N ALA A 170 0.76 -7.04 11.57
CA ALA A 170 0.34 -7.08 10.18
C ALA A 170 -0.99 -7.83 10.03
N LEU A 171 -1.82 -7.37 9.11
CA LEU A 171 -2.99 -8.08 8.63
C LEU A 171 -2.87 -8.23 7.12
N PHE A 172 -3.34 -9.35 6.59
CA PHE A 172 -3.26 -9.65 5.17
C PHE A 172 -4.65 -9.91 4.57
N ALA A 173 -4.87 -9.39 3.38
CA ALA A 173 -6.03 -9.68 2.56
C ALA A 173 -5.63 -10.69 1.45
N PRO A 174 -6.60 -11.47 0.90
CA PRO A 174 -8.05 -11.38 1.14
C PRO A 174 -8.53 -12.07 2.42
N GLY A 175 -7.75 -12.97 3.04
CA GLY A 175 -8.20 -13.79 4.17
C GLY A 175 -8.70 -12.96 5.36
N ARG A 176 -8.04 -11.83 5.64
CA ARG A 176 -8.42 -10.85 6.67
C ARG A 176 -8.96 -9.53 6.10
N GLY A 177 -9.22 -9.43 4.79
CA GLY A 177 -9.56 -8.17 4.14
C GLY A 177 -10.76 -7.44 4.75
N ARG A 178 -11.87 -8.14 5.06
CA ARG A 178 -13.01 -7.55 5.78
C ARG A 178 -12.62 -7.08 7.18
N ALA A 179 -11.82 -7.85 7.89
CA ALA A 179 -11.33 -7.48 9.22
C ALA A 179 -10.47 -6.20 9.16
N MET A 180 -9.65 -6.04 8.11
CA MET A 180 -8.88 -4.82 7.86
C MET A 180 -9.77 -3.60 7.69
N GLY A 181 -10.80 -3.67 6.83
CA GLY A 181 -11.76 -2.58 6.62
C GLY A 181 -12.48 -2.19 7.92
N HIS A 182 -12.93 -3.16 8.69
CA HIS A 182 -13.56 -2.92 9.99
C HIS A 182 -12.58 -2.41 11.05
N LEU A 183 -11.32 -2.87 11.04
CA LEU A 183 -10.29 -2.37 11.93
C LEU A 183 -10.06 -0.87 11.69
N VAL A 184 -9.84 -0.49 10.44
CA VAL A 184 -9.65 0.92 10.05
C VAL A 184 -10.85 1.76 10.50
N ALA A 185 -12.09 1.30 10.23
CA ALA A 185 -13.31 1.99 10.64
C ALA A 185 -13.37 2.16 12.18
N ARG A 186 -13.07 1.10 12.95
CA ARG A 186 -13.04 1.20 14.43
C ARG A 186 -11.99 2.19 14.93
N ARG A 187 -10.80 2.24 14.32
CA ARG A 187 -9.77 3.20 14.70
C ARG A 187 -10.21 4.63 14.39
N ILE A 188 -10.83 4.87 13.24
CA ILE A 188 -11.42 6.16 12.87
C ILE A 188 -12.48 6.58 13.89
N ALA A 189 -13.43 5.70 14.24
CA ALA A 189 -14.46 5.96 15.25
C ALA A 189 -13.88 6.25 16.65
N GLY A 190 -12.73 5.65 16.96
CA GLY A 190 -12.04 5.81 18.25
C GLY A 190 -11.20 7.06 18.38
N ALA A 191 -10.86 7.73 17.26
CA ALA A 191 -10.01 8.92 17.27
C ALA A 191 -10.64 10.07 18.09
N ARG A 192 -9.85 10.68 18.97
CA ARG A 192 -10.32 11.73 19.90
C ARG A 192 -9.74 13.10 19.62
N THR A 193 -8.48 13.16 19.24
CA THR A 193 -7.76 14.42 19.05
C THR A 193 -7.46 14.70 17.61
N ARG A 194 -6.94 13.73 16.87
CA ARG A 194 -6.56 13.89 15.45
C ARG A 194 -6.89 12.67 14.61
N LEU A 195 -7.31 12.93 13.38
CA LEU A 195 -7.48 11.93 12.33
C LEU A 195 -6.79 12.45 11.05
N ARG A 196 -5.84 11.70 10.51
CA ARG A 196 -5.14 12.03 9.26
C ARG A 196 -5.29 10.88 8.28
N ILE A 197 -5.75 11.16 7.07
CA ILE A 197 -5.95 10.14 6.04
C ILE A 197 -5.31 10.61 4.73
N CYS A 198 -4.43 9.76 4.18
CA CYS A 198 -3.97 9.83 2.81
C CYS A 198 -4.29 8.51 2.12
N SER A 199 -5.05 8.54 1.03
CA SER A 199 -5.43 7.33 0.27
C SER A 199 -5.71 7.69 -1.19
N PRO A 200 -5.43 6.80 -2.16
CA PRO A 200 -5.84 7.05 -3.54
C PRO A 200 -7.34 7.26 -3.66
N VAL A 201 -8.09 6.42 -2.97
CA VAL A 201 -9.56 6.40 -3.00
C VAL A 201 -10.15 6.12 -1.61
N LEU A 202 -11.41 6.49 -1.40
CA LEU A 202 -12.21 6.17 -0.21
C LEU A 202 -13.49 5.46 -0.66
N THR A 203 -13.43 4.13 -0.77
CA THR A 203 -14.56 3.37 -1.33
C THR A 203 -14.99 2.17 -0.49
N SER A 204 -14.27 1.84 0.59
CA SER A 204 -14.74 0.87 1.60
C SER A 204 -15.96 1.45 2.32
N GLY A 205 -17.06 0.71 2.31
CA GLY A 205 -18.32 1.15 2.94
C GLY A 205 -18.17 1.48 4.42
N PRO A 206 -17.64 0.54 5.25
CA PRO A 206 -17.44 0.80 6.68
C PRO A 206 -16.56 2.03 6.96
N ILE A 207 -15.46 2.20 6.22
CA ILE A 207 -14.54 3.33 6.40
C ILE A 207 -15.22 4.64 6.03
N LEU A 208 -15.89 4.69 4.88
CA LEU A 208 -16.51 5.90 4.38
C LEU A 208 -17.67 6.36 5.26
N SER A 209 -18.53 5.43 5.71
CA SER A 209 -19.65 5.78 6.60
C SER A 209 -19.16 6.28 7.96
N THR A 210 -18.18 5.59 8.56
CA THR A 210 -17.63 6.01 9.85
C THR A 210 -16.93 7.38 9.76
N LEU A 211 -16.18 7.62 8.67
CA LEU A 211 -15.55 8.92 8.46
C LEU A 211 -16.57 10.04 8.35
N ALA A 212 -17.69 9.83 7.62
CA ALA A 212 -18.75 10.80 7.50
C ALA A 212 -19.38 11.13 8.85
N GLU A 213 -19.58 10.12 9.73
CA GLU A 213 -20.10 10.31 11.09
C GLU A 213 -19.13 11.10 11.98
N VAL A 214 -17.83 10.77 11.94
CA VAL A 214 -16.80 11.49 12.71
C VAL A 214 -16.70 12.97 12.28
N LEU A 215 -16.86 13.25 11.00
CA LEU A 215 -16.86 14.62 10.47
C LEU A 215 -18.10 15.40 10.91
N ASP A 216 -19.27 14.77 10.94
CA ASP A 216 -20.50 15.40 11.42
C ASP A 216 -20.44 15.72 12.92
N ASP A 217 -19.82 14.84 13.73
CA ASP A 217 -19.60 15.05 15.17
C ASP A 217 -18.66 16.24 15.45
N ASN A 218 -17.77 16.55 14.52
CA ASN A 218 -16.83 17.69 14.52
C ASN A 218 -16.03 17.87 15.83
N ARG A 219 -15.71 16.78 16.52
CA ARG A 219 -14.95 16.80 17.78
C ARG A 219 -13.47 16.52 17.58
N THR A 220 -13.13 15.86 16.47
CA THR A 220 -11.77 15.43 16.14
C THR A 220 -11.22 16.36 15.06
N ASP A 221 -9.94 16.72 15.17
CA ASP A 221 -9.24 17.44 14.09
C ASP A 221 -8.94 16.48 12.94
N VAL A 222 -9.63 16.65 11.81
CA VAL A 222 -9.61 15.74 10.66
C VAL A 222 -9.00 16.40 9.44
N LEU A 223 -8.03 15.73 8.81
CA LEU A 223 -7.52 16.06 7.48
C LEU A 223 -7.54 14.81 6.60
N VAL A 224 -8.11 14.93 5.42
CA VAL A 224 -8.23 13.85 4.44
C VAL A 224 -7.65 14.32 3.12
N THR A 225 -6.82 13.50 2.48
CA THR A 225 -6.32 13.76 1.12
C THR A 225 -6.51 12.51 0.26
N VAL A 226 -7.16 12.69 -0.88
CA VAL A 226 -7.34 11.62 -1.89
C VAL A 226 -6.93 12.10 -3.28
N ASP A 227 -6.81 11.16 -4.20
CA ASP A 227 -6.55 11.48 -5.60
C ASP A 227 -7.82 11.98 -6.29
N GLY A 228 -7.80 13.20 -6.79
CA GLY A 228 -8.95 13.83 -7.41
C GLY A 228 -9.41 13.14 -8.69
N PRO A 229 -8.55 12.87 -9.68
CA PRO A 229 -8.92 12.13 -10.88
C PRO A 229 -9.46 10.73 -10.59
N GLN A 230 -8.82 9.94 -9.71
CA GLN A 230 -9.30 8.61 -9.37
C GLN A 230 -10.67 8.65 -8.67
N MET A 231 -10.88 9.60 -7.76
CA MET A 231 -12.20 9.73 -7.11
C MET A 231 -13.29 10.18 -8.08
N ARG A 232 -12.99 11.04 -9.07
CA ARG A 232 -13.96 11.38 -10.13
C ARG A 232 -14.38 10.15 -10.93
N GLU A 233 -13.44 9.28 -11.28
CA GLU A 233 -13.74 8.03 -12.00
C GLU A 233 -14.58 7.07 -11.14
N VAL A 234 -14.25 6.94 -9.86
CA VAL A 234 -15.03 6.16 -8.89
C VAL A 234 -16.48 6.69 -8.79
N LEU A 235 -16.68 7.99 -8.67
CA LEU A 235 -18.00 8.59 -8.59
C LEU A 235 -18.82 8.33 -9.87
N ALA A 236 -18.19 8.48 -11.04
CA ALA A 236 -18.81 8.15 -12.31
C ALA A 236 -19.15 6.65 -12.43
N GLN A 237 -18.32 5.76 -11.87
CA GLN A 237 -18.62 4.34 -11.81
C GLN A 237 -19.83 4.06 -10.91
N TRP A 238 -19.93 4.69 -9.73
CA TRP A 238 -21.07 4.52 -8.84
C TRP A 238 -22.40 5.00 -9.49
N ASP A 239 -22.33 6.06 -10.28
CA ASP A 239 -23.50 6.55 -11.03
C ASP A 239 -23.95 5.55 -12.10
N ARG A 240 -23.01 4.87 -12.77
CA ARG A 240 -23.30 3.86 -13.80
C ARG A 240 -23.79 2.52 -13.23
N ASP A 241 -23.16 2.06 -12.15
CA ASP A 241 -23.39 0.69 -11.62
C ASP A 241 -24.63 0.61 -10.70
N GLY A 242 -25.08 1.70 -10.10
CA GLY A 242 -26.23 1.73 -9.19
C GLY A 242 -26.01 0.99 -7.85
N ARG A 243 -25.26 -0.13 -7.84
CA ARG A 243 -25.06 -0.95 -6.65
C ARG A 243 -24.31 -0.25 -5.52
N ALA A 244 -23.40 0.65 -5.88
CA ALA A 244 -22.60 1.44 -4.96
C ALA A 244 -23.11 2.90 -4.82
N ALA A 245 -24.23 3.25 -5.46
CA ALA A 245 -24.78 4.61 -5.46
C ALA A 245 -25.03 5.15 -4.04
N TRP A 246 -25.37 4.29 -3.09
CA TRP A 246 -25.56 4.66 -1.68
C TRP A 246 -24.31 5.27 -1.01
N LYS A 247 -23.10 5.03 -1.54
CA LYS A 247 -21.85 5.60 -1.04
C LYS A 247 -21.67 7.07 -1.44
N ARG A 248 -22.31 7.49 -2.53
CA ARG A 248 -22.16 8.85 -3.05
C ARG A 248 -22.57 9.93 -2.04
N PRO A 249 -23.75 9.86 -1.39
CA PRO A 249 -24.11 10.82 -0.35
C PRO A 249 -23.11 10.89 0.80
N LEU A 250 -22.51 9.77 1.18
CA LEU A 250 -21.48 9.72 2.23
C LEU A 250 -20.22 10.47 1.80
N PHE A 251 -19.75 10.24 0.57
CA PHE A 251 -18.59 10.96 0.05
C PHE A 251 -18.87 12.47 -0.09
N GLU A 252 -20.08 12.86 -0.50
CA GLU A 252 -20.47 14.27 -0.57
C GLU A 252 -20.48 14.94 0.83
N ARG A 253 -20.86 14.20 1.89
CA ARG A 253 -20.72 14.68 3.29
C ARG A 253 -19.26 14.93 3.64
N VAL A 254 -18.37 13.97 3.32
CA VAL A 254 -16.92 14.14 3.53
C VAL A 254 -16.42 15.38 2.76
N ARG A 255 -16.83 15.56 1.52
CA ARG A 255 -16.46 16.72 0.71
C ARG A 255 -16.97 18.04 1.27
N ALA A 256 -18.21 18.06 1.71
CA ALA A 256 -18.85 19.27 2.27
C ALA A 256 -18.28 19.70 3.62
N SER A 257 -17.55 18.82 4.32
CA SER A 257 -16.93 19.14 5.62
C SER A 257 -15.82 20.19 5.53
N GLY A 258 -15.29 20.46 4.34
CA GLY A 258 -14.12 21.33 4.16
C GLY A 258 -12.80 20.74 4.66
N ARG A 259 -12.77 19.44 5.02
CA ARG A 259 -11.60 18.72 5.53
C ARG A 259 -10.93 17.83 4.48
N LEU A 260 -11.48 17.80 3.24
CA LEU A 260 -11.00 16.98 2.14
C LEU A 260 -10.18 17.81 1.16
N ALA A 261 -8.93 17.44 0.94
CA ALA A 261 -8.12 17.89 -0.17
C ALA A 261 -8.15 16.86 -1.31
N LEU A 262 -8.25 17.34 -2.55
CA LEU A 262 -8.23 16.53 -3.76
C LEU A 262 -6.94 16.83 -4.53
N LYS A 263 -5.97 15.92 -4.53
CA LYS A 263 -4.77 16.10 -5.34
C LYS A 263 -5.14 16.15 -6.83
N PRO A 264 -4.79 17.23 -7.57
CA PRO A 264 -5.05 17.34 -9.00
C PRO A 264 -3.98 16.60 -9.80
N SER A 265 -3.90 15.28 -9.63
CA SER A 265 -2.88 14.47 -10.27
C SER A 265 -3.06 14.35 -11.78
N ARG A 266 -1.95 14.07 -12.46
CA ARG A 266 -1.93 13.78 -13.90
C ARG A 266 -2.29 12.32 -14.11
N PRO A 267 -3.29 12.00 -14.97
CA PRO A 267 -3.61 10.63 -15.34
C PRO A 267 -2.50 9.99 -16.17
N TYR A 268 -2.55 8.68 -16.32
CA TYR A 268 -1.71 7.96 -17.28
C TYR A 268 -1.92 8.50 -18.69
N GLN A 269 -0.84 8.94 -19.31
CA GLN A 269 -0.80 9.33 -20.71
C GLN A 269 0.64 9.19 -21.21
N ALA A 270 0.82 9.11 -22.54
CA ALA A 270 2.14 9.19 -23.12
C ALA A 270 2.78 10.55 -22.78
N GLY A 271 3.98 10.54 -22.18
CA GLY A 271 4.67 11.76 -21.79
C GLY A 271 5.18 11.74 -20.34
N PRO A 272 5.06 12.85 -19.61
CA PRO A 272 5.63 12.94 -18.27
C PRO A 272 4.98 11.93 -17.31
N PRO A 273 5.74 11.46 -16.28
CA PRO A 273 5.23 10.56 -15.29
C PRO A 273 3.92 11.05 -14.66
N HIS A 274 2.99 10.13 -14.38
CA HIS A 274 1.81 10.46 -13.59
C HIS A 274 2.20 10.58 -12.09
N ASP A 275 1.40 11.31 -11.34
CA ASP A 275 1.77 11.74 -10.00
C ASP A 275 0.64 11.55 -8.98
N TYR A 276 0.03 10.39 -8.95
CA TYR A 276 -1.10 10.07 -8.07
C TYR A 276 -0.82 10.30 -6.58
N MET A 277 -1.88 10.60 -5.84
CA MET A 277 -1.91 10.33 -4.40
C MET A 277 -1.95 8.81 -4.23
N HIS A 278 -0.84 8.21 -3.83
CA HIS A 278 -0.73 6.75 -3.79
C HIS A 278 -0.39 6.19 -2.41
N ALA A 279 -0.10 7.03 -1.43
CA ALA A 279 0.06 6.61 -0.04
C ALA A 279 -1.25 6.04 0.52
N LYS A 280 -1.15 5.09 1.42
CA LYS A 280 -2.23 4.51 2.20
C LYS A 280 -1.85 4.64 3.66
N VAL A 281 -2.26 5.76 4.25
CA VAL A 281 -1.94 6.11 5.65
C VAL A 281 -3.20 6.58 6.35
N VAL A 282 -3.47 6.01 7.52
CA VAL A 282 -4.49 6.50 8.44
C VAL A 282 -3.84 6.66 9.80
N VAL A 283 -3.94 7.84 10.39
CA VAL A 283 -3.46 8.12 11.75
C VAL A 283 -4.65 8.48 12.62
N CYS A 284 -4.82 7.75 13.71
CA CYS A 284 -5.84 7.94 14.72
C CYS A 284 -5.15 8.11 16.07
N ASP A 285 -4.95 9.35 16.50
CA ASP A 285 -4.20 9.72 17.72
C ASP A 285 -2.77 9.14 17.72
N ASP A 286 -2.48 8.14 18.54
CA ASP A 286 -1.19 7.45 18.66
C ASP A 286 -1.09 6.17 17.82
N ILE A 287 -2.10 5.86 17.00
CA ILE A 287 -2.14 4.68 16.13
C ILE A 287 -2.00 5.12 14.68
N ALA A 288 -1.06 4.52 13.97
CA ALA A 288 -0.91 4.67 12.53
C ALA A 288 -1.16 3.33 11.81
N LEU A 289 -1.89 3.40 10.70
CA LEU A 289 -2.13 2.27 9.80
C LEU A 289 -1.54 2.60 8.43
N THR A 290 -0.72 1.69 7.87
CA THR A 290 -0.09 1.87 6.56
C THR A 290 0.26 0.53 5.93
N GLY A 291 0.56 0.52 4.62
CA GLY A 291 0.87 -0.69 3.87
C GLY A 291 0.50 -0.55 2.40
N SER A 292 0.12 -1.66 1.77
CA SER A 292 -0.37 -1.67 0.39
C SER A 292 -1.89 -1.49 0.27
N TYR A 293 -2.64 -1.69 1.36
CA TYR A 293 -4.09 -1.73 1.41
C TYR A 293 -4.74 -0.40 1.03
N ASN A 294 -5.40 -0.36 -0.13
CA ASN A 294 -6.27 0.75 -0.49
C ASN A 294 -7.54 0.74 0.37
N LEU A 295 -8.01 1.90 0.82
CA LEU A 295 -9.25 2.02 1.61
C LEU A 295 -10.49 1.75 0.72
N SER A 296 -10.56 0.55 0.16
CA SER A 296 -11.53 0.19 -0.88
C SER A 296 -12.02 -1.25 -0.70
N HIS A 297 -13.19 -1.53 -1.27
CA HIS A 297 -13.71 -2.90 -1.32
C HIS A 297 -12.78 -3.84 -2.12
N SER A 298 -12.19 -3.35 -3.23
CA SER A 298 -11.22 -4.17 -3.98
C SER A 298 -9.97 -4.45 -3.15
N GLY A 299 -9.53 -3.53 -2.28
CA GLY A 299 -8.43 -3.77 -1.35
C GLY A 299 -8.73 -4.91 -0.36
N GLU A 300 -10.00 -5.11 0.02
CA GLU A 300 -10.39 -6.22 0.89
C GLU A 300 -10.28 -7.60 0.19
N MET A 301 -10.27 -7.60 -1.16
CA MET A 301 -10.27 -8.82 -1.98
C MET A 301 -8.91 -9.14 -2.61
N ASN A 302 -8.09 -8.14 -2.84
CA ASN A 302 -6.72 -8.31 -3.34
C ASN A 302 -5.80 -8.95 -2.30
N ALA A 303 -4.64 -9.46 -2.71
CA ALA A 303 -3.56 -9.72 -1.77
C ALA A 303 -2.91 -8.37 -1.39
N GLU A 304 -3.14 -7.97 -0.16
CA GLU A 304 -2.69 -6.70 0.43
C GLU A 304 -2.14 -6.92 1.83
N ASN A 305 -1.34 -6.00 2.31
CA ASN A 305 -0.94 -5.93 3.71
C ASN A 305 -1.32 -4.59 4.35
N LEU A 306 -1.60 -4.63 5.65
CA LEU A 306 -1.86 -3.47 6.49
C LEU A 306 -1.08 -3.63 7.79
N LEU A 307 -0.16 -2.72 8.07
CA LEU A 307 0.44 -2.57 9.38
C LEU A 307 -0.45 -1.71 10.26
N GLU A 308 -0.65 -2.14 11.49
CA GLU A 308 -1.18 -1.32 12.59
C GLU A 308 -0.04 -1.09 13.58
N VAL A 309 0.31 0.16 13.81
CA VAL A 309 1.43 0.57 14.68
C VAL A 309 0.90 1.49 15.77
N THR A 310 1.13 1.12 17.03
CA THR A 310 0.82 1.96 18.19
C THR A 310 2.12 2.56 18.70
N SER A 311 2.30 3.87 18.49
CA SER A 311 3.48 4.62 18.89
C SER A 311 3.29 6.11 18.63
N ASN A 312 3.51 6.96 19.62
CA ASN A 312 3.45 8.41 19.40
C ASN A 312 4.48 8.90 18.37
N PRO A 313 5.80 8.60 18.47
CA PRO A 313 6.78 9.07 17.49
C PRO A 313 6.48 8.62 16.06
N PHE A 314 6.06 7.35 15.89
CA PHE A 314 5.73 6.84 14.55
C PHE A 314 4.46 7.48 13.97
N SER A 315 3.42 7.62 14.80
CA SER A 315 2.16 8.26 14.41
C SER A 315 2.35 9.74 14.13
N ASP A 316 3.21 10.45 14.88
CA ASP A 316 3.57 11.84 14.60
C ASP A 316 4.30 11.99 13.26
N ALA A 317 5.23 11.09 12.96
CA ALA A 317 5.91 11.08 11.65
C ALA A 317 4.92 10.88 10.49
N CYS A 318 3.98 9.93 10.64
CA CYS A 318 2.92 9.67 9.67
C CYS A 318 1.94 10.85 9.55
N ALA A 319 1.53 11.44 10.67
CA ALA A 319 0.66 12.62 10.69
C ALA A 319 1.31 13.81 9.99
N GLY A 320 2.58 14.10 10.31
CA GLY A 320 3.34 15.15 9.65
C GLY A 320 3.48 14.94 8.14
N PHE A 321 3.59 13.69 7.67
CA PHE A 321 3.52 13.40 6.23
C PHE A 321 2.14 13.79 5.66
N CYS A 322 1.06 13.31 6.26
CA CYS A 322 -0.31 13.60 5.80
C CYS A 322 -0.61 15.10 5.80
N GLU A 323 -0.17 15.83 6.83
CA GLU A 323 -0.36 17.28 6.97
C GLU A 323 0.37 18.07 5.88
N ARG A 324 1.64 17.72 5.60
CA ARG A 324 2.38 18.34 4.49
C ARG A 324 1.73 18.09 3.13
N VAL A 325 1.24 16.88 2.91
CA VAL A 325 0.53 16.52 1.68
C VAL A 325 -0.79 17.27 1.59
N HIS A 326 -1.58 17.30 2.67
CA HIS A 326 -2.86 18.02 2.72
C HIS A 326 -2.67 19.51 2.45
N ALA A 327 -1.74 20.16 3.15
CA ALA A 327 -1.47 21.59 2.98
C ALA A 327 -1.06 21.96 1.55
N ARG A 328 -0.47 21.05 0.79
CA ARG A 328 -0.08 21.26 -0.61
C ARG A 328 -1.29 21.30 -1.56
N TYR A 329 -2.38 20.62 -1.20
CA TYR A 329 -3.54 20.42 -2.08
C TYR A 329 -4.87 20.94 -1.49
N ALA A 330 -4.86 21.45 -0.27
CA ALA A 330 -5.97 22.20 0.31
C ALA A 330 -5.91 23.62 -0.24
N GLY A 331 -6.66 23.87 -1.31
CA GLY A 331 -6.78 25.18 -1.99
C GLY A 331 -8.20 25.55 -2.22
#